data_cd6eb1d298fc17c3871ed453c14e15b7
#
_entry.id   cd6eb1d298fc17c3871ed453c14e15b7
#
_cell.length_a   1.000
_cell.length_b   1.000
_cell.length_c   1.000
_cell.angle_alpha   90.00
_cell.angle_beta   90.00
_cell.angle_gamma   90.00
#
_symmetry.space_group_name_H-M   'P 1'
#
loop_
_entity.id
_entity.type
_entity.pdbx_description
1 polymer ?
#
loop_
_entity_poly.entity_id
_entity_poly.type
_entity_poly.pdbx_seq_one_letter_code
_entity_poly.pdbx_strand_id
1 'polypeptide(L)'
;MKGISFGIVTLLCFVVLASLQSAEPWKPLFNGKDFTGWTVPARGDGPSLSPAEAGWKMEDGIIVGGRAGPGQKGGSLVSLARFKDFELEVDFMLAEQPAAPDGSCTNCTYNSGVSLRTGYQVNFGRREAGEFIGVVVHRVHPKAIRGNVLWLDTGDEKFPNLRKKGDWNHVQISFTGPRLQVTLNGTKICDVTDNPADPAEAAWKEAGPISFQWPHGGEAGGFSGFVKLRNVRIRDL
;
A
#
# COMPACT_ATOMS: atom_id res chain seq x y z
N MET A 1 -65.71 -2.78 49.62
CA MET A 1 -64.28 -2.55 49.76
C MET A 1 -63.57 -3.22 48.60
N LYS A 2 -63.12 -2.44 47.61
CA LYS A 2 -62.41 -2.96 46.44
C LYS A 2 -60.91 -2.74 46.67
N GLY A 3 -60.12 -3.83 46.76
CA GLY A 3 -58.69 -3.77 46.89
C GLY A 3 -58.04 -3.45 45.56
N ILE A 4 -57.19 -2.42 45.57
CA ILE A 4 -56.36 -2.03 44.44
C ILE A 4 -55.00 -2.74 44.58
N SER A 5 -54.68 -3.65 43.64
CA SER A 5 -53.39 -4.31 43.56
C SER A 5 -52.45 -3.47 42.75
N PHE A 6 -51.36 -3.00 43.36
CA PHE A 6 -50.27 -2.31 42.68
C PHE A 6 -49.25 -3.31 42.16
N GLY A 7 -49.19 -3.50 40.86
CA GLY A 7 -48.15 -4.28 40.20
C GLY A 7 -46.88 -3.44 40.07
N ILE A 8 -45.79 -3.91 40.66
CA ILE A 8 -44.43 -3.31 40.48
C ILE A 8 -43.86 -3.80 39.16
N VAL A 9 -43.72 -2.91 38.20
CA VAL A 9 -42.97 -3.16 36.94
C VAL A 9 -41.51 -2.92 37.19
N THR A 10 -40.73 -3.98 37.29
CA THR A 10 -39.26 -3.88 37.39
C THR A 10 -38.70 -3.68 35.97
N LEU A 11 -38.24 -2.49 35.68
CA LEU A 11 -37.56 -2.17 34.43
C LEU A 11 -36.11 -2.67 34.52
N LEU A 12 -35.78 -3.77 33.86
CA LEU A 12 -34.41 -4.23 33.68
C LEU A 12 -33.69 -3.37 32.64
N CYS A 13 -32.85 -2.44 33.05
CA CYS A 13 -31.92 -1.76 32.18
C CYS A 13 -30.78 -2.72 31.80
N PHE A 14 -30.78 -3.22 30.59
CA PHE A 14 -29.59 -3.89 30.01
C PHE A 14 -28.57 -2.80 29.65
N VAL A 15 -27.54 -2.66 30.47
CA VAL A 15 -26.35 -1.88 30.12
C VAL A 15 -25.53 -2.73 29.15
N VAL A 16 -25.60 -2.43 27.85
CA VAL A 16 -24.67 -2.98 26.86
C VAL A 16 -23.34 -2.29 27.07
N LEU A 17 -22.44 -2.95 27.78
CA LEU A 17 -21.03 -2.58 27.84
C LEU A 17 -20.43 -2.84 26.46
N ALA A 18 -20.43 -1.81 25.61
CA ALA A 18 -19.59 -1.83 24.43
C ALA A 18 -18.13 -1.83 24.91
N SER A 19 -17.43 -2.94 24.75
CA SER A 19 -16.00 -2.99 24.99
C SER A 19 -15.34 -2.04 23.99
N LEU A 20 -14.82 -0.92 24.49
CA LEU A 20 -13.88 -0.08 23.75
C LEU A 20 -12.61 -0.91 23.55
N GLN A 21 -12.55 -1.65 22.47
CA GLN A 21 -11.33 -2.33 22.06
C GLN A 21 -10.34 -1.24 21.69
N SER A 22 -9.35 -1.02 22.55
CA SER A 22 -8.28 -0.08 22.24
C SER A 22 -7.57 -0.59 20.98
N ALA A 23 -7.41 0.28 19.98
CA ALA A 23 -6.66 -0.08 18.80
C ALA A 23 -5.24 -0.51 19.19
N GLU A 24 -4.74 -1.57 18.58
CA GLU A 24 -3.38 -2.03 18.77
C GLU A 24 -2.37 -0.90 18.49
N PRO A 25 -1.26 -0.85 19.23
CA PRO A 25 -0.28 0.19 19.03
C PRO A 25 0.39 0.07 17.65
N TRP A 26 0.77 1.19 17.07
CA TRP A 26 1.55 1.22 15.85
C TRP A 26 2.91 0.56 16.04
N LYS A 27 3.26 -0.36 15.16
CA LYS A 27 4.53 -1.08 15.12
C LYS A 27 5.33 -0.63 13.90
N PRO A 28 6.60 -0.22 14.02
CA PRO A 28 7.42 0.05 12.86
C PRO A 28 7.66 -1.25 12.07
N LEU A 29 7.54 -1.19 10.74
CA LEU A 29 7.83 -2.33 9.86
C LEU A 29 9.30 -2.48 9.52
N PHE A 30 10.10 -1.44 9.76
CA PHE A 30 11.54 -1.45 9.59
C PHE A 30 12.23 -1.03 10.88
N ASN A 31 13.36 -1.65 11.18
CA ASN A 31 14.14 -1.36 12.37
C ASN A 31 15.02 -0.09 12.26
N GLY A 32 15.01 0.57 11.10
CA GLY A 32 15.81 1.77 10.81
C GLY A 32 17.30 1.53 10.60
N LYS A 33 17.77 0.27 10.62
CA LYS A 33 19.18 -0.10 10.50
C LYS A 33 19.48 -0.96 9.27
N ASP A 34 18.64 -1.95 9.03
CA ASP A 34 18.81 -2.93 7.97
C ASP A 34 17.45 -3.47 7.48
N PHE A 35 17.50 -4.45 6.60
CA PHE A 35 16.34 -5.10 6.03
C PHE A 35 15.97 -6.43 6.72
N THR A 36 16.31 -6.62 7.98
CA THR A 36 15.84 -7.79 8.75
C THR A 36 14.32 -7.89 8.68
N GLY A 37 13.80 -9.06 8.32
CA GLY A 37 12.37 -9.29 8.13
C GLY A 37 11.87 -9.00 6.71
N TRP A 38 12.77 -8.69 5.77
CA TRP A 38 12.43 -8.40 4.38
C TRP A 38 13.28 -9.21 3.41
N THR A 39 12.73 -9.49 2.24
CA THR A 39 13.40 -10.24 1.16
C THR A 39 13.00 -9.69 -0.20
N VAL A 40 13.76 -10.04 -1.23
CA VAL A 40 13.39 -9.86 -2.63
C VAL A 40 13.21 -11.23 -3.26
N PRO A 41 11.98 -11.70 -3.48
CA PRO A 41 11.70 -13.03 -4.01
C PRO A 41 12.30 -13.23 -5.39
N ALA A 42 12.57 -14.48 -5.71
CA ALA A 42 12.97 -14.91 -7.04
C ALA A 42 11.99 -14.43 -8.12
N ARG A 43 12.51 -14.12 -9.29
CA ARG A 43 11.72 -13.90 -10.50
C ARG A 43 12.02 -15.04 -11.49
N GLY A 44 10.98 -15.75 -11.89
CA GLY A 44 11.13 -16.96 -12.73
C GLY A 44 12.03 -17.97 -12.00
N ASP A 45 12.97 -18.55 -12.73
CA ASP A 45 13.91 -19.57 -12.23
C ASP A 45 15.15 -18.97 -11.52
N GLY A 46 15.17 -17.66 -11.31
CA GLY A 46 16.28 -16.98 -10.61
C GLY A 46 16.24 -17.21 -9.11
N PRO A 47 17.34 -16.93 -8.41
CA PRO A 47 17.37 -16.98 -6.94
C PRO A 47 16.62 -15.80 -6.31
N SER A 48 16.18 -15.98 -5.08
CA SER A 48 15.83 -14.85 -4.20
C SER A 48 17.09 -14.04 -3.89
N LEU A 49 16.94 -12.73 -3.78
CA LEU A 49 18.04 -11.80 -3.49
C LEU A 49 17.87 -11.22 -2.09
N SER A 50 18.97 -10.85 -1.47
CA SER A 50 18.92 -9.91 -0.37
C SER A 50 18.45 -8.53 -0.89
N PRO A 51 17.83 -7.70 -0.07
CA PRO A 51 17.43 -6.35 -0.49
C PRO A 51 18.61 -5.53 -1.04
N ALA A 52 19.79 -5.64 -0.45
CA ALA A 52 20.99 -4.94 -0.91
C ALA A 52 21.45 -5.40 -2.30
N GLU A 53 21.46 -6.70 -2.58
CA GLU A 53 21.76 -7.24 -3.92
C GLU A 53 20.77 -6.79 -4.98
N ALA A 54 19.52 -6.60 -4.60
CA ALA A 54 18.49 -6.04 -5.46
C ALA A 54 18.63 -4.53 -5.67
N GLY A 55 19.44 -3.85 -4.85
CA GLY A 55 19.70 -2.42 -4.95
C GLY A 55 18.90 -1.55 -3.98
N TRP A 56 18.16 -2.16 -3.04
CA TRP A 56 17.56 -1.42 -1.93
C TRP A 56 18.64 -0.96 -0.95
N LYS A 57 18.49 0.26 -0.45
CA LYS A 57 19.41 0.87 0.51
C LYS A 57 18.65 1.41 1.71
N MET A 58 19.33 1.45 2.84
CA MET A 58 18.90 2.14 4.05
C MET A 58 19.87 3.29 4.30
N GLU A 59 19.42 4.52 4.22
CA GLU A 59 20.22 5.74 4.37
C GLU A 59 19.53 6.62 5.42
N ASP A 60 20.15 6.77 6.60
CA ASP A 60 19.64 7.59 7.72
C ASP A 60 18.17 7.27 8.08
N GLY A 61 17.81 5.98 8.12
CA GLY A 61 16.46 5.54 8.41
C GLY A 61 15.47 5.68 7.23
N ILE A 62 15.94 6.14 6.08
CA ILE A 62 15.17 6.24 4.84
C ILE A 62 15.49 5.02 3.97
N ILE A 63 14.44 4.35 3.50
CA ILE A 63 14.57 3.24 2.54
C ILE A 63 14.56 3.85 1.14
N VAL A 64 15.55 3.47 0.34
CA VAL A 64 15.70 3.94 -1.05
C VAL A 64 15.69 2.73 -1.97
N GLY A 65 14.78 2.71 -2.94
CA GLY A 65 14.70 1.68 -3.98
C GLY A 65 14.60 2.31 -5.36
N GLY A 66 15.22 1.69 -6.33
CA GLY A 66 15.30 2.19 -7.70
C GLY A 66 16.74 2.35 -8.16
N ARG A 67 16.91 2.63 -9.46
CA ARG A 67 18.22 2.86 -10.06
C ARG A 67 19.24 1.79 -9.74
N ALA A 68 18.98 0.60 -10.27
CA ALA A 68 19.96 -0.47 -10.16
C ALA A 68 21.33 0.00 -10.68
N GLY A 69 22.34 -0.11 -9.83
CA GLY A 69 23.72 0.03 -10.26
C GLY A 69 24.13 -1.13 -11.17
N PRO A 70 25.34 -1.10 -11.73
CA PRO A 70 25.88 -2.23 -12.51
C PRO A 70 25.73 -3.53 -11.71
N GLY A 71 25.10 -4.55 -12.32
CA GLY A 71 24.90 -5.86 -11.69
C GLY A 71 23.69 -5.98 -10.75
N GLN A 72 23.01 -4.90 -10.42
CA GLN A 72 21.79 -4.95 -9.60
C GLN A 72 20.57 -5.30 -10.47
N LYS A 73 19.78 -6.25 -10.01
CA LYS A 73 18.65 -6.80 -10.80
C LYS A 73 17.31 -6.15 -10.49
N GLY A 74 17.22 -5.35 -9.43
CA GLY A 74 15.96 -4.82 -8.91
C GLY A 74 15.07 -5.94 -8.35
N GLY A 75 13.93 -5.56 -7.84
CA GLY A 75 12.91 -6.48 -7.32
C GLY A 75 12.13 -5.87 -6.17
N SER A 76 10.87 -6.26 -6.03
CA SER A 76 10.02 -5.72 -4.95
C SER A 76 10.50 -6.21 -3.60
N LEU A 77 10.49 -5.30 -2.62
CA LEU A 77 10.85 -5.57 -1.24
C LEU A 77 9.63 -6.14 -0.53
N VAL A 78 9.70 -7.38 -0.06
CA VAL A 78 8.57 -8.15 0.46
C VAL A 78 8.80 -8.50 1.94
N SER A 79 7.83 -8.23 2.80
CA SER A 79 7.90 -8.61 4.22
C SER A 79 7.82 -10.13 4.40
N LEU A 80 8.58 -10.67 5.34
CA LEU A 80 8.42 -12.06 5.79
C LEU A 80 7.18 -12.21 6.68
N ALA A 81 6.84 -11.16 7.43
CA ALA A 81 5.60 -11.11 8.20
C ALA A 81 4.38 -11.01 7.28
N ARG A 82 3.26 -11.55 7.74
CA ARG A 82 2.00 -11.58 7.03
C ARG A 82 0.91 -10.91 7.87
N PHE A 83 0.06 -10.14 7.21
CA PHE A 83 -0.97 -9.32 7.83
C PHE A 83 -2.33 -9.63 7.20
N LYS A 84 -3.39 -9.60 8.01
CA LYS A 84 -4.76 -9.85 7.55
C LYS A 84 -5.57 -8.56 7.54
N ASP A 85 -6.01 -8.11 8.68
CA ASP A 85 -6.73 -6.86 8.86
C ASP A 85 -5.80 -5.88 9.56
N PHE A 86 -5.57 -4.72 8.95
CA PHE A 86 -4.55 -3.80 9.42
C PHE A 86 -4.79 -2.36 8.95
N GLU A 87 -4.13 -1.46 9.63
CA GLU A 87 -3.83 -0.13 9.10
C GLU A 87 -2.33 0.00 8.85
N LEU A 88 -1.97 0.60 7.74
CA LEU A 88 -0.60 0.85 7.29
C LEU A 88 -0.42 2.33 7.03
N GLU A 89 0.63 2.91 7.55
CA GLU A 89 1.08 4.27 7.22
C GLU A 89 2.46 4.23 6.58
N VAL A 90 2.62 5.06 5.56
CA VAL A 90 3.88 5.20 4.82
C VAL A 90 4.05 6.64 4.41
N ASP A 91 5.19 7.23 4.70
CA ASP A 91 5.65 8.42 4.00
C ASP A 91 6.46 7.97 2.79
N PHE A 92 6.08 8.43 1.61
CA PHE A 92 6.79 8.13 0.38
C PHE A 92 7.16 9.39 -0.39
N MET A 93 8.25 9.31 -1.15
CA MET A 93 8.65 10.30 -2.13
C MET A 93 9.02 9.56 -3.41
N LEU A 94 8.43 9.98 -4.52
CA LEU A 94 8.87 9.54 -5.84
C LEU A 94 9.83 10.59 -6.37
N ALA A 95 11.09 10.22 -6.50
CA ALA A 95 12.06 11.12 -7.07
C ALA A 95 12.01 11.00 -8.59
N GLU A 96 11.57 12.07 -9.19
CA GLU A 96 11.60 12.27 -10.62
C GLU A 96 13.03 12.59 -11.05
N GLN A 97 13.45 12.16 -12.24
CA GLN A 97 14.63 12.80 -12.84
C GLN A 97 14.30 14.27 -13.08
N PRO A 98 15.30 15.15 -12.98
CA PRO A 98 15.12 16.53 -13.42
C PRO A 98 14.52 16.50 -14.80
N ALA A 99 13.40 17.18 -15.00
CA ALA A 99 12.89 17.48 -16.30
C ALA A 99 14.01 18.15 -17.12
N ALA A 100 13.98 18.00 -18.45
CA ALA A 100 14.78 18.83 -19.32
C ALA A 100 14.51 20.31 -18.96
N PRO A 101 15.43 21.25 -19.28
CA PRO A 101 15.27 22.65 -18.94
C PRO A 101 13.94 23.28 -19.40
N ASP A 102 13.30 22.71 -20.40
CA ASP A 102 11.99 23.10 -20.93
C ASP A 102 10.81 22.48 -20.16
N GLY A 103 11.07 21.74 -19.06
CA GLY A 103 10.06 21.04 -18.28
C GLY A 103 9.55 19.75 -18.93
N SER A 104 10.00 19.42 -20.13
CA SER A 104 9.64 18.15 -20.76
C SER A 104 10.38 16.99 -20.11
N CYS A 105 9.70 15.90 -19.92
CA CYS A 105 10.28 14.69 -19.42
C CYS A 105 9.89 13.51 -20.31
N THR A 106 10.69 13.28 -21.34
CA THR A 106 10.44 12.24 -22.34
C THR A 106 10.60 10.82 -21.78
N ASN A 107 11.27 10.64 -20.65
CA ASN A 107 11.57 9.34 -20.03
C ASN A 107 11.32 9.30 -18.52
N CYS A 108 10.54 10.18 -17.96
CA CYS A 108 10.17 10.16 -16.55
C CYS A 108 9.05 9.14 -16.30
N THR A 109 9.38 7.88 -16.44
CA THR A 109 8.47 6.82 -16.00
C THR A 109 8.78 6.49 -14.55
N TYR A 110 7.88 6.79 -13.67
CA TYR A 110 7.90 6.24 -12.33
C TYR A 110 6.67 5.36 -12.16
N ASN A 111 6.89 4.18 -11.65
CA ASN A 111 5.83 3.26 -11.28
C ASN A 111 6.26 2.59 -9.98
N SER A 112 5.65 3.01 -8.90
CA SER A 112 5.86 2.40 -7.59
C SER A 112 4.57 2.40 -6.80
N GLY A 113 4.52 1.57 -5.78
CA GLY A 113 3.36 1.42 -4.92
C GLY A 113 3.60 0.40 -3.84
N VAL A 114 2.56 0.13 -3.07
CA VAL A 114 2.56 -0.92 -2.06
C VAL A 114 1.55 -2.00 -2.43
N SER A 115 2.04 -3.25 -2.45
CA SER A 115 1.17 -4.41 -2.57
C SER A 115 0.80 -4.90 -1.18
N LEU A 116 -0.46 -5.29 -1.04
CA LEU A 116 -1.10 -5.64 0.20
C LEU A 116 -1.60 -7.07 0.09
N ARG A 117 -1.27 -7.91 1.06
CA ARG A 117 -1.60 -9.34 1.00
C ARG A 117 -1.08 -9.93 -0.31
N THR A 118 -1.73 -10.89 -0.91
CA THR A 118 -1.26 -11.52 -2.16
C THR A 118 -1.89 -10.97 -3.43
N GLY A 119 -2.85 -10.06 -3.33
CA GLY A 119 -3.68 -9.72 -4.48
C GLY A 119 -3.91 -8.25 -4.76
N TYR A 120 -3.58 -7.35 -3.85
CA TYR A 120 -3.93 -5.94 -3.98
C TYR A 120 -2.70 -5.06 -4.13
N GLN A 121 -2.84 -3.95 -4.83
CA GLN A 121 -1.80 -2.94 -4.96
C GLN A 121 -2.40 -1.55 -4.93
N VAL A 122 -1.85 -0.69 -4.10
CA VAL A 122 -2.10 0.75 -4.09
C VAL A 122 -0.91 1.44 -4.75
N ASN A 123 -1.11 2.13 -5.85
CA ASN A 123 -0.05 2.85 -6.55
C ASN A 123 0.25 4.19 -5.88
N PHE A 124 1.52 4.50 -5.71
CA PHE A 124 1.98 5.83 -5.28
C PHE A 124 2.04 6.82 -6.44
N GLY A 125 2.24 6.30 -7.64
CA GLY A 125 2.21 7.03 -8.89
C GLY A 125 2.56 6.10 -10.05
N ARG A 126 2.03 6.39 -11.22
CA ARG A 126 2.32 5.69 -12.47
C ARG A 126 2.19 6.65 -13.63
N ARG A 127 3.22 6.78 -14.44
CA ARG A 127 3.25 7.67 -15.58
C ARG A 127 3.45 6.92 -16.90
N GLU A 128 2.48 6.18 -17.37
CA GLU A 128 2.53 5.58 -18.72
C GLU A 128 1.43 6.11 -19.64
N ALA A 129 0.31 6.58 -19.06
CA ALA A 129 -0.82 7.10 -19.82
C ALA A 129 -1.57 8.17 -19.02
N GLY A 130 -0.86 8.99 -18.27
CA GLY A 130 -1.40 9.87 -17.26
C GLY A 130 -0.90 9.49 -15.88
N GLU A 131 -1.05 10.37 -14.93
CA GLU A 131 -0.65 10.12 -13.55
C GLU A 131 -1.79 9.42 -12.81
N PHE A 132 -1.54 8.19 -12.37
CA PHE A 132 -2.48 7.42 -11.56
C PHE A 132 -1.99 7.38 -10.12
N ILE A 133 -2.78 7.92 -9.20
CA ILE A 133 -2.50 7.91 -7.77
C ILE A 133 -3.53 7.04 -7.09
N GLY A 134 -3.10 6.19 -6.15
CA GLY A 134 -4.00 5.38 -5.34
C GLY A 134 -4.84 4.38 -6.11
N VAL A 135 -4.43 4.04 -7.33
CA VAL A 135 -5.10 2.98 -8.10
C VAL A 135 -5.04 1.68 -7.31
N VAL A 136 -6.19 1.12 -7.02
CA VAL A 136 -6.30 -0.19 -6.38
C VAL A 136 -6.54 -1.24 -7.44
N VAL A 137 -5.63 -2.20 -7.50
CA VAL A 137 -5.68 -3.30 -8.47
C VAL A 137 -5.76 -4.61 -7.71
N HIS A 138 -6.70 -5.45 -8.09
CA HIS A 138 -6.81 -6.81 -7.63
C HIS A 138 -6.07 -7.75 -8.59
N ARG A 139 -5.09 -8.51 -8.10
CA ARG A 139 -4.18 -9.34 -8.91
C ARG A 139 -4.25 -10.81 -8.51
N VAL A 140 -5.42 -11.38 -8.37
CA VAL A 140 -5.55 -12.72 -7.78
C VAL A 140 -5.24 -13.87 -8.73
N HIS A 141 -5.26 -13.66 -10.03
CA HIS A 141 -5.11 -14.80 -10.93
C HIS A 141 -3.81 -14.77 -11.72
N PRO A 142 -2.99 -15.85 -11.73
CA PRO A 142 -1.77 -15.95 -12.54
C PRO A 142 -2.02 -15.81 -14.05
N LYS A 143 -3.27 -15.96 -14.50
CA LYS A 143 -3.68 -15.77 -15.90
C LYS A 143 -4.25 -14.38 -16.20
N ALA A 144 -4.50 -13.57 -15.21
CA ALA A 144 -4.93 -12.18 -15.41
C ALA A 144 -3.69 -11.34 -15.74
N ILE A 145 -3.42 -11.13 -17.00
CA ILE A 145 -2.31 -10.28 -17.50
C ILE A 145 -2.45 -8.83 -17.01
N ARG A 146 -3.66 -8.41 -16.64
CA ARG A 146 -3.96 -7.16 -15.97
C ARG A 146 -4.99 -7.44 -14.89
N GLY A 147 -4.64 -7.22 -13.64
CA GLY A 147 -5.58 -7.35 -12.53
C GLY A 147 -6.80 -6.44 -12.71
N ASN A 148 -7.92 -6.81 -12.13
CA ASN A 148 -9.11 -5.97 -12.11
C ASN A 148 -8.79 -4.68 -11.37
N VAL A 149 -9.07 -3.55 -11.99
CA VAL A 149 -8.99 -2.24 -11.34
C VAL A 149 -10.21 -2.10 -10.45
N LEU A 150 -10.02 -2.12 -9.13
CA LEU A 150 -11.10 -1.92 -8.17
C LEU A 150 -11.44 -0.44 -8.03
N TRP A 151 -10.45 0.41 -8.18
CA TRP A 151 -10.62 1.84 -8.15
C TRP A 151 -9.53 2.50 -9.00
N LEU A 152 -9.96 3.41 -9.87
CA LEU A 152 -9.10 4.19 -10.75
C LEU A 152 -9.47 5.66 -10.62
N ASP A 153 -8.49 6.48 -10.30
CA ASP A 153 -8.58 7.92 -10.45
C ASP A 153 -7.40 8.41 -11.28
N THR A 154 -7.64 9.35 -12.17
CA THR A 154 -6.59 10.02 -12.94
C THR A 154 -5.90 11.13 -12.13
N GLY A 155 -6.13 11.12 -10.81
CA GLY A 155 -5.44 11.93 -9.80
C GLY A 155 -5.59 13.43 -9.99
N ASP A 156 -5.13 13.96 -11.11
CA ASP A 156 -5.10 15.40 -11.36
C ASP A 156 -6.47 15.99 -11.72
N GLU A 157 -7.41 15.21 -12.25
CA GLU A 157 -8.75 15.70 -12.58
C GLU A 157 -9.63 15.81 -11.34
N LYS A 158 -9.64 14.79 -10.50
CA LYS A 158 -10.47 14.73 -9.30
C LYS A 158 -9.80 15.28 -8.05
N PHE A 159 -8.49 15.10 -7.95
CA PHE A 159 -7.68 15.54 -6.82
C PHE A 159 -6.44 16.32 -7.30
N PRO A 160 -6.64 17.50 -7.92
CA PRO A 160 -5.54 18.26 -8.49
C PRO A 160 -4.51 18.62 -7.41
N ASN A 161 -3.24 18.38 -7.71
CA ASN A 161 -2.10 18.67 -6.82
C ASN A 161 -2.12 17.98 -5.45
N LEU A 162 -2.92 16.94 -5.26
CA LEU A 162 -2.98 16.23 -3.98
C LEU A 162 -1.66 15.52 -3.67
N ARG A 163 -1.05 14.87 -4.67
CA ARG A 163 0.31 14.34 -4.54
C ARG A 163 1.34 15.44 -4.77
N LYS A 164 2.23 15.59 -3.82
CA LYS A 164 3.35 16.53 -3.90
C LYS A 164 4.45 15.91 -4.74
N LYS A 165 4.70 16.45 -5.93
CA LYS A 165 5.75 15.97 -6.83
C LYS A 165 7.13 16.27 -6.27
N GLY A 166 8.02 15.28 -6.22
CA GLY A 166 9.39 15.44 -5.70
C GLY A 166 9.48 15.74 -4.20
N ASP A 167 8.38 15.58 -3.44
CA ASP A 167 8.33 15.82 -2.01
C ASP A 167 7.67 14.65 -1.28
N TRP A 168 7.72 14.68 0.04
CA TRP A 168 7.14 13.67 0.90
C TRP A 168 5.61 13.73 0.88
N ASN A 169 5.02 12.55 0.69
CA ASN A 169 3.59 12.30 0.74
C ASN A 169 3.30 11.30 1.86
N HIS A 170 2.20 11.49 2.54
CA HIS A 170 1.72 10.58 3.58
C HIS A 170 0.52 9.79 3.07
N VAL A 171 0.63 8.47 3.08
CA VAL A 171 -0.47 7.57 2.73
C VAL A 171 -0.86 6.74 3.95
N GLN A 172 -2.17 6.67 4.19
CA GLN A 172 -2.78 5.80 5.18
C GLN A 172 -3.68 4.81 4.44
N ILE A 173 -3.56 3.54 4.77
CA ILE A 173 -4.32 2.46 4.17
C ILE A 173 -4.97 1.68 5.30
N SER A 174 -6.29 1.52 5.26
CA SER A 174 -7.03 0.61 6.13
C SER A 174 -7.58 -0.54 5.30
N PHE A 175 -7.28 -1.76 5.68
CA PHE A 175 -7.72 -2.95 4.98
C PHE A 175 -8.35 -3.94 5.96
N THR A 176 -9.68 -3.97 6.01
CA THR A 176 -10.46 -4.81 6.93
C THR A 176 -11.42 -5.69 6.15
N GLY A 177 -11.26 -7.00 6.27
CA GLY A 177 -11.99 -7.94 5.42
C GLY A 177 -11.85 -7.56 3.95
N PRO A 178 -12.96 -7.38 3.22
CA PRO A 178 -12.94 -7.00 1.80
C PRO A 178 -12.80 -5.49 1.56
N ARG A 179 -12.89 -4.65 2.61
CA ARG A 179 -12.91 -3.20 2.44
C ARG A 179 -11.53 -2.60 2.50
N LEU A 180 -11.16 -1.86 1.48
CA LEU A 180 -9.92 -1.13 1.35
C LEU A 180 -10.19 0.38 1.27
N GLN A 181 -9.58 1.13 2.16
CA GLN A 181 -9.65 2.58 2.20
C GLN A 181 -8.25 3.16 2.08
N VAL A 182 -8.11 4.22 1.30
CA VAL A 182 -6.84 4.93 1.12
C VAL A 182 -7.04 6.41 1.33
N THR A 183 -6.19 6.99 2.18
CA THR A 183 -6.11 8.43 2.43
C THR A 183 -4.72 8.91 2.02
N LEU A 184 -4.64 9.94 1.20
CA LEU A 184 -3.40 10.56 0.77
C LEU A 184 -3.38 12.01 1.24
N ASN A 185 -2.32 12.39 1.95
CA ASN A 185 -2.14 13.75 2.48
C ASN A 185 -3.39 14.30 3.22
N GLY A 186 -4.06 13.42 3.99
CA GLY A 186 -5.26 13.76 4.74
C GLY A 186 -6.58 13.71 3.95
N THR A 187 -6.53 13.48 2.65
CA THR A 187 -7.73 13.38 1.79
C THR A 187 -8.02 11.91 1.49
N LYS A 188 -9.24 11.45 1.81
CA LYS A 188 -9.69 10.10 1.43
C LYS A 188 -9.88 10.06 -0.08
N ILE A 189 -9.08 9.22 -0.75
CA ILE A 189 -9.09 9.08 -2.21
C ILE A 189 -9.76 7.79 -2.67
N CYS A 190 -9.84 6.77 -1.81
CA CYS A 190 -10.42 5.48 -2.16
C CYS A 190 -11.19 4.90 -0.97
N ASP A 191 -12.34 4.30 -1.25
CA ASP A 191 -13.13 3.50 -0.32
C ASP A 191 -13.88 2.45 -1.15
N VAL A 192 -13.30 1.25 -1.24
CA VAL A 192 -13.84 0.17 -2.07
C VAL A 192 -14.00 -1.11 -1.28
N THR A 193 -14.99 -1.89 -1.66
CA THR A 193 -15.20 -3.25 -1.14
C THR A 193 -15.01 -4.23 -2.28
N ASP A 194 -14.04 -5.15 -2.12
CA ASP A 194 -13.82 -6.22 -3.07
C ASP A 194 -14.88 -7.30 -2.88
N ASN A 195 -15.63 -7.55 -3.94
CA ASN A 195 -16.67 -8.57 -3.95
C ASN A 195 -16.60 -9.37 -5.27
N PRO A 196 -15.59 -10.25 -5.39
CA PRO A 196 -15.42 -11.04 -6.61
C PRO A 196 -16.62 -11.97 -6.83
N ALA A 197 -16.98 -12.17 -8.09
CA ALA A 197 -18.05 -13.09 -8.47
C ALA A 197 -17.71 -14.54 -8.09
N ASP A 198 -16.43 -14.92 -8.17
CA ASP A 198 -15.92 -16.19 -7.67
C ASP A 198 -15.35 -16.00 -6.25
N PRO A 199 -15.95 -16.64 -5.23
CA PRO A 199 -15.45 -16.58 -3.85
C PRO A 199 -14.00 -17.10 -3.69
N ALA A 200 -13.49 -17.92 -4.61
CA ALA A 200 -12.11 -18.38 -4.62
C ALA A 200 -11.11 -17.25 -4.96
N GLU A 201 -11.58 -16.21 -5.63
CA GLU A 201 -10.78 -15.02 -5.93
C GLU A 201 -10.69 -14.01 -4.78
N ALA A 202 -11.37 -14.27 -3.66
CA ALA A 202 -11.40 -13.37 -2.50
C ALA A 202 -10.10 -13.43 -1.69
N ALA A 203 -9.01 -12.90 -2.25
CA ALA A 203 -7.67 -12.89 -1.64
C ALA A 203 -7.62 -12.17 -0.29
N TRP A 204 -8.58 -11.31 0.00
CA TRP A 204 -8.70 -10.62 1.28
C TRP A 204 -9.00 -11.55 2.46
N LYS A 205 -9.41 -12.80 2.21
CA LYS A 205 -9.65 -13.80 3.26
C LYS A 205 -8.37 -14.29 3.93
N GLU A 206 -7.26 -14.20 3.21
CA GLU A 206 -5.98 -14.73 3.69
C GLU A 206 -5.03 -13.61 4.12
N ALA A 207 -4.25 -13.89 5.16
CA ALA A 207 -3.14 -13.04 5.53
C ALA A 207 -2.07 -13.07 4.44
N GLY A 208 -1.44 -11.93 4.16
CA GLY A 208 -0.39 -11.85 3.15
C GLY A 208 0.67 -10.81 3.48
N PRO A 209 1.76 -10.77 2.71
CA PRO A 209 2.85 -9.84 2.94
C PRO A 209 2.46 -8.41 2.56
N ILE A 210 3.21 -7.46 3.07
CA ILE A 210 3.34 -6.11 2.53
C ILE A 210 4.52 -6.11 1.58
N SER A 211 4.37 -5.49 0.41
CA SER A 211 5.45 -5.43 -0.56
C SER A 211 5.55 -4.04 -1.19
N PHE A 212 6.75 -3.47 -1.18
CA PHE A 212 7.03 -2.22 -1.88
C PHE A 212 7.56 -2.53 -3.27
N GLN A 213 6.89 -1.97 -4.28
CA GLN A 213 7.24 -2.20 -5.66
C GLN A 213 8.56 -1.50 -5.99
N TRP A 214 9.50 -2.27 -6.55
CA TRP A 214 10.69 -1.70 -7.17
C TRP A 214 10.25 -0.79 -8.31
N PRO A 215 10.65 0.49 -8.29
CA PRO A 215 10.28 1.38 -9.37
C PRO A 215 10.98 0.93 -10.65
N HIS A 216 10.19 0.71 -11.68
CA HIS A 216 10.70 0.33 -13.00
C HIS A 216 10.07 1.22 -14.07
N GLY A 217 10.86 1.60 -15.03
CA GLY A 217 10.45 2.35 -16.20
C GLY A 217 9.99 1.43 -17.33
N GLY A 218 9.30 2.02 -18.31
CA GLY A 218 8.74 1.31 -19.44
C GLY A 218 9.78 0.57 -20.31
N GLU A 219 9.29 -0.11 -21.33
CA GLU A 219 9.98 -1.11 -22.16
C GLU A 219 11.30 -0.71 -22.79
N ALA A 220 11.67 0.56 -22.80
CA ALA A 220 12.90 1.06 -23.42
C ALA A 220 14.14 1.03 -22.52
N GLY A 221 14.10 0.38 -21.36
CA GLY A 221 15.28 0.20 -20.50
C GLY A 221 15.80 1.49 -19.83
N GLY A 222 15.15 2.60 -20.00
CA GLY A 222 15.48 3.89 -19.43
C GLY A 222 14.74 4.11 -18.12
N PHE A 223 15.19 3.51 -17.02
CA PHE A 223 14.66 3.87 -15.72
C PHE A 223 15.31 5.13 -15.19
N SER A 224 14.55 6.04 -14.68
CA SER A 224 15.01 7.36 -14.30
C SER A 224 14.58 7.84 -12.92
N GLY A 225 14.03 7.03 -12.06
CA GLY A 225 13.60 7.48 -10.75
C GLY A 225 13.85 6.48 -9.63
N PHE A 226 13.58 6.89 -8.43
CA PHE A 226 13.63 6.05 -7.24
C PHE A 226 12.45 6.37 -6.31
N VAL A 227 12.09 5.41 -5.49
CA VAL A 227 11.18 5.59 -4.37
C VAL A 227 11.98 5.73 -3.09
N LYS A 228 11.60 6.71 -2.28
CA LYS A 228 12.05 6.82 -0.89
C LYS A 228 10.87 6.55 0.03
N LEU A 229 11.13 5.80 1.11
CA LEU A 229 10.12 5.46 2.11
C LEU A 229 10.68 5.76 3.49
N ARG A 230 9.82 6.27 4.39
CA ARG A 230 10.10 6.43 5.81
C ARG A 230 8.81 6.31 6.63
N ASN A 231 8.92 6.28 7.94
CA ASN A 231 7.76 6.21 8.85
C ASN A 231 6.79 5.07 8.50
N VAL A 232 7.34 3.95 8.00
CA VAL A 232 6.56 2.79 7.61
C VAL A 232 6.14 2.04 8.87
N ARG A 233 4.87 2.10 9.20
CA ARG A 233 4.32 1.50 10.41
C ARG A 233 2.96 0.87 10.16
N ILE A 234 2.66 -0.15 10.94
CA ILE A 234 1.43 -0.94 10.84
C ILE A 234 0.82 -1.15 12.22
N ARG A 235 -0.49 -1.32 12.28
CA ARG A 235 -1.19 -1.87 13.43
C ARG A 235 -2.22 -2.89 12.97
N ASP A 236 -2.35 -3.95 13.73
CA ASP A 236 -3.37 -4.97 13.51
C ASP A 236 -4.75 -4.42 13.96
N LEU A 237 -5.82 -4.91 13.31
CA LEU A 237 -7.21 -4.53 13.58
C LEU A 237 -8.03 -5.73 14.07
#